data_c01a07d106b94a77068eb4cce32a71f8
#
_entry.id   c01a07d106b94a77068eb4cce32a71f8
#
_cell.length_a   1.000
_cell.length_b   1.000
_cell.length_c   1.000
_cell.angle_alpha   90.00
_cell.angle_beta   90.00
_cell.angle_gamma   90.00
#
_symmetry.space_group_name_H-M   'P 1'
#
loop_
_entity.id
_entity.type
_entity.pdbx_description
1 polymer ?
#
loop_
_entity_poly.entity_id
_entity_poly.type
_entity_poly.pdbx_seq_one_letter_code
_entity_poly.pdbx_strand_id
1 'polypeptide(L)'
;MDEQAGILLMNPKQEMATVTLSLHAKQPKRGMLSFDKAYVEMYEYPRGQKAVITYTEDGHTEELRAGATADALAYEVEDMERAIAGQPEVMKLNYTEDVMHMMTEIRKQWGLIYPEEE
;
A
#
# COMPACT_ATOMS: atom_id res chain seq x y z
N MET A 1 9.77 4.07 20.17
CA MET A 1 9.02 3.35 19.12
C MET A 1 7.64 3.96 19.09
N ASP A 2 7.19 4.38 17.94
CA ASP A 2 5.87 4.95 17.73
C ASP A 2 4.83 3.82 17.80
N GLU A 3 3.90 3.95 18.70
CA GLU A 3 2.85 2.95 18.95
C GLU A 3 1.60 3.21 18.13
N GLN A 4 1.42 4.45 17.69
CA GLN A 4 0.33 4.89 16.80
C GLN A 4 0.83 6.01 15.90
N ALA A 5 0.37 6.01 14.65
CA ALA A 5 0.71 7.04 13.68
C ALA A 5 -0.47 7.38 12.78
N GLY A 6 -0.61 8.66 12.48
CA GLY A 6 -1.47 9.19 11.42
C GLY A 6 -0.62 9.96 10.42
N ILE A 7 -0.72 9.61 9.15
CA ILE A 7 0.09 10.21 8.09
C ILE A 7 -0.86 10.76 7.02
N LEU A 8 -0.63 11.99 6.62
CA LEU A 8 -1.27 12.63 5.48
C LEU A 8 -0.20 12.90 4.42
N LEU A 9 -0.42 12.37 3.23
CA LEU A 9 0.46 12.55 2.09
C LEU A 9 -0.26 13.32 0.99
N MET A 10 0.48 14.11 0.25
CA MET A 10 0.00 14.79 -0.95
C MET A 10 1.14 14.86 -1.97
N ASN A 11 0.84 14.50 -3.21
CA ASN A 11 1.81 14.59 -4.30
C ASN A 11 1.67 15.92 -5.07
N PRO A 12 2.60 16.24 -6.00
CA PRO A 12 2.53 17.45 -6.82
C PRO A 12 1.29 17.57 -7.70
N LYS A 13 0.59 16.48 -7.96
CA LYS A 13 -0.69 16.45 -8.70
C LYS A 13 -1.92 16.69 -7.81
N GLN A 14 -1.69 16.96 -6.51
CA GLN A 14 -2.74 17.14 -5.49
C GLN A 14 -3.54 15.86 -5.19
N GLU A 15 -3.02 14.70 -5.53
CA GLU A 15 -3.56 13.43 -5.07
C GLU A 15 -3.18 13.25 -3.60
N MET A 16 -4.15 12.86 -2.79
CA MET A 16 -3.99 12.76 -1.33
C MET A 16 -4.11 11.31 -0.86
N ALA A 17 -3.33 10.97 0.15
CA ALA A 17 -3.46 9.69 0.85
C ALA A 17 -3.43 9.90 2.36
N THR A 18 -4.21 9.08 3.07
CA THR A 18 -4.18 9.01 4.54
C THR A 18 -3.83 7.60 4.97
N VAL A 19 -2.90 7.48 5.92
CA VAL A 19 -2.51 6.20 6.50
C VAL A 19 -2.67 6.28 8.01
N THR A 20 -3.33 5.30 8.59
CA THR A 20 -3.43 5.16 10.06
C THR A 20 -2.87 3.83 10.50
N LEU A 21 -1.99 3.87 11.48
CA LEU A 21 -1.33 2.71 12.06
C LEU A 21 -1.53 2.70 13.57
N SER A 22 -1.74 1.53 14.16
CA SER A 22 -1.81 1.38 15.61
C SER A 22 -1.33 0.01 16.05
N LEU A 23 -0.51 -0.02 17.08
CA LEU A 23 -0.15 -1.23 17.83
C LEU A 23 -1.10 -1.44 19.02
N HIS A 24 -1.83 -0.41 19.47
CA HIS A 24 -2.76 -0.48 20.60
C HIS A 24 -4.16 -0.97 20.23
N ALA A 25 -4.60 -0.70 18.99
CA ALA A 25 -5.95 -1.01 18.56
C ALA A 25 -5.94 -1.84 17.28
N LYS A 26 -6.74 -2.91 17.27
CA LYS A 26 -6.96 -3.68 16.06
C LYS A 26 -7.88 -2.89 15.11
N GLN A 27 -7.36 -2.56 13.95
CA GLN A 27 -8.09 -1.90 12.88
C GLN A 27 -8.40 -2.89 11.75
N PRO A 28 -9.50 -2.71 11.01
CA PRO A 28 -9.73 -3.46 9.77
C PRO A 28 -8.58 -3.20 8.78
N LYS A 29 -7.98 -4.26 8.28
CA LYS A 29 -6.95 -4.17 7.25
C LYS A 29 -7.64 -3.96 5.90
N ARG A 30 -7.68 -2.71 5.46
CA ARG A 30 -8.27 -2.34 4.17
C ARG A 30 -7.54 -1.17 3.55
N GLY A 31 -7.52 -1.13 2.22
CA GLY A 31 -7.16 0.03 1.43
C GLY A 31 -8.37 0.55 0.67
N MET A 32 -8.45 1.85 0.44
CA MET A 32 -9.47 2.46 -0.41
C MET A 32 -8.81 3.44 -1.38
N LEU A 33 -9.21 3.37 -2.65
CA LEU A 33 -8.81 4.29 -3.70
C LEU A 33 -10.07 4.98 -4.23
N SER A 34 -10.08 6.29 -4.23
CA SER A 34 -11.21 7.09 -4.73
C SER A 34 -10.85 7.75 -6.06
N PHE A 35 -11.76 7.64 -7.02
CA PHE A 35 -11.69 8.22 -8.36
C PHE A 35 -12.95 9.04 -8.64
N ASP A 36 -12.98 9.79 -9.74
CA ASP A 36 -14.11 10.65 -10.09
C ASP A 36 -15.43 9.90 -10.26
N LYS A 37 -15.39 8.67 -10.77
CA LYS A 37 -16.58 7.89 -11.14
C LYS A 37 -16.73 6.58 -10.38
N ALA A 38 -15.78 6.23 -9.54
CA ALA A 38 -15.79 4.98 -8.79
C ALA A 38 -14.87 5.09 -7.57
N TYR A 39 -15.04 4.17 -6.64
CA TYR A 39 -14.03 3.88 -5.63
C TYR A 39 -13.79 2.37 -5.54
N VAL A 40 -12.59 2.03 -5.11
CA VAL A 40 -12.15 0.63 -4.97
C VAL A 40 -11.82 0.37 -3.51
N GLU A 41 -12.40 -0.68 -2.95
CA GLU A 41 -12.05 -1.17 -1.61
C GLU A 41 -11.32 -2.51 -1.73
N MET A 42 -10.15 -2.59 -1.10
CA MET A 42 -9.38 -3.82 -0.95
C MET A 42 -9.40 -4.26 0.50
N TYR A 43 -9.86 -5.47 0.75
CA TYR A 43 -9.95 -6.07 2.08
C TYR A 43 -8.75 -6.98 2.35
N GLU A 44 -8.43 -7.14 3.64
CA GLU A 44 -7.29 -7.95 4.11
C GLU A 44 -5.92 -7.49 3.59
N TYR A 45 -5.80 -6.19 3.30
CA TYR A 45 -4.51 -5.59 2.94
C TYR A 45 -3.43 -5.90 3.99
N PRO A 46 -2.18 -6.22 3.61
CA PRO A 46 -1.61 -6.24 2.25
C PRO A 46 -1.76 -7.57 1.50
N ARG A 47 -2.35 -8.59 2.08
CA ARG A 47 -2.51 -9.92 1.47
C ARG A 47 -3.94 -10.17 0.97
N GLY A 48 -4.57 -9.12 0.45
CA GLY A 48 -5.91 -9.19 -0.08
C GLY A 48 -5.98 -10.00 -1.38
N GLN A 49 -7.02 -10.82 -1.50
CA GLN A 49 -7.35 -11.58 -2.71
C GLN A 49 -8.56 -11.00 -3.43
N LYS A 50 -9.17 -9.98 -2.83
CA LYS A 50 -10.43 -9.41 -3.27
C LYS A 50 -10.39 -7.90 -3.23
N ALA A 51 -10.85 -7.28 -4.32
CA ALA A 51 -11.20 -5.87 -4.37
C ALA A 51 -12.63 -5.71 -4.87
N VAL A 52 -13.31 -4.67 -4.42
CA VAL A 52 -14.66 -4.31 -4.87
C VAL A 52 -14.60 -2.92 -5.46
N ILE A 53 -15.01 -2.78 -6.70
CA ILE A 53 -15.21 -1.49 -7.37
C ILE A 53 -16.68 -1.12 -7.18
N THR A 54 -16.95 0.09 -6.71
CA THR A 54 -18.28 0.67 -6.65
C THR A 54 -18.34 1.89 -7.54
N TYR A 55 -19.22 1.89 -8.51
CA TYR A 55 -19.44 3.01 -9.42
C TYR A 55 -20.38 4.03 -8.80
N THR A 56 -20.02 5.32 -8.85
CA THR A 56 -20.76 6.38 -8.14
C THR A 56 -22.02 6.84 -8.87
N GLU A 57 -22.16 6.54 -10.16
CA GLU A 57 -23.30 6.96 -10.97
C GLU A 57 -24.59 6.22 -10.59
N ASP A 58 -24.52 4.92 -10.42
CA ASP A 58 -25.69 4.05 -10.19
C ASP A 58 -25.53 3.10 -8.98
N GLY A 59 -24.35 3.13 -8.35
CA GLY A 59 -24.05 2.31 -7.18
C GLY A 59 -23.81 0.83 -7.49
N HIS A 60 -23.71 0.43 -8.77
CA HIS A 60 -23.42 -0.97 -9.08
C HIS A 60 -21.98 -1.32 -8.64
N THR A 61 -21.77 -2.60 -8.35
CA THR A 61 -20.49 -3.09 -7.86
C THR A 61 -19.93 -4.17 -8.76
N GLU A 62 -18.61 -4.19 -8.87
CA GLU A 62 -17.85 -5.23 -9.56
C GLU A 62 -16.82 -5.82 -8.59
N GLU A 63 -16.76 -7.13 -8.50
CA GLU A 63 -15.81 -7.82 -7.64
C GLU A 63 -14.66 -8.38 -8.47
N LEU A 64 -13.44 -8.01 -8.08
CA LEU A 64 -12.19 -8.54 -8.63
C LEU A 64 -11.58 -9.51 -7.64
N ARG A 65 -11.14 -10.67 -8.13
CA ARG A 65 -10.36 -11.64 -7.36
C ARG A 65 -9.08 -11.98 -8.08
N ALA A 66 -7.96 -12.00 -7.35
CA ALA A 66 -6.67 -12.36 -7.90
C ALA A 66 -5.77 -12.98 -6.82
N GLY A 67 -4.96 -13.93 -7.26
CA GLY A 67 -3.96 -14.58 -6.43
C GLY A 67 -4.53 -15.49 -5.34
N ALA A 68 -3.62 -16.08 -4.60
CA ALA A 68 -3.91 -16.84 -3.40
C ALA A 68 -2.90 -16.44 -2.30
N THR A 69 -3.39 -16.07 -1.14
CA THR A 69 -2.52 -15.64 -0.01
C THR A 69 -1.53 -16.74 0.40
N ALA A 70 -1.91 -18.01 0.24
CA ALA A 70 -1.01 -19.14 0.53
C ALA A 70 0.24 -19.14 -0.34
N ASP A 71 0.14 -18.62 -1.56
CA ASP A 71 1.23 -18.62 -2.55
C ASP A 71 1.99 -17.28 -2.58
N ALA A 72 1.73 -16.36 -1.66
CA ALA A 72 2.29 -15.02 -1.67
C ALA A 72 3.84 -15.00 -1.77
N LEU A 73 4.53 -15.89 -1.04
CA LEU A 73 5.98 -15.99 -1.11
C LEU A 73 6.48 -16.56 -2.45
N ALA A 74 5.71 -17.47 -3.06
CA ALA A 74 6.05 -17.98 -4.39
C ALA A 74 5.97 -16.86 -5.44
N TYR A 75 4.95 -15.99 -5.37
CA TYR A 75 4.84 -14.84 -6.27
C TYR A 75 6.01 -13.87 -6.13
N GLU A 76 6.52 -13.65 -4.92
CA GLU A 76 7.69 -12.80 -4.69
C GLU A 76 8.94 -13.38 -5.38
N VAL A 77 9.14 -14.70 -5.27
CA VAL A 77 10.27 -15.40 -5.92
C VAL A 77 10.14 -15.36 -7.45
N GLU A 78 8.96 -15.67 -7.98
CA GLU A 78 8.68 -15.62 -9.42
C GLU A 78 8.92 -14.23 -10.00
N ASP A 79 8.51 -13.19 -9.28
CA ASP A 79 8.68 -11.81 -9.73
C ASP A 79 10.16 -11.39 -9.73
N MET A 80 10.92 -11.82 -8.73
CA MET A 80 12.36 -11.63 -8.69
C MET A 80 13.08 -12.38 -9.85
N GLU A 81 12.68 -13.60 -10.14
CA GLU A 81 13.23 -14.37 -11.27
C GLU A 81 12.97 -13.66 -12.61
N ARG A 82 11.77 -13.10 -12.79
CA ARG A 82 11.43 -12.29 -13.98
C ARG A 82 12.30 -11.04 -14.08
N ALA A 83 12.48 -10.33 -12.96
CA ALA A 83 13.32 -9.14 -12.95
C ALA A 83 14.78 -9.47 -13.32
N ILE A 84 15.36 -10.56 -12.80
CA ILE A 84 16.70 -11.01 -13.15
C ILE A 84 16.80 -11.40 -14.64
N ALA A 85 15.75 -12.01 -15.18
CA ALA A 85 15.70 -12.40 -16.59
C ALA A 85 15.41 -11.23 -17.53
N GLY A 86 15.24 -9.99 -17.02
CA GLY A 86 14.88 -8.81 -17.81
C GLY A 86 13.48 -8.89 -18.41
N GLN A 87 12.60 -9.68 -17.81
CA GLN A 87 11.19 -9.80 -18.19
C GLN A 87 10.34 -8.78 -17.41
N PRO A 88 9.11 -8.47 -17.87
CA PRO A 88 8.20 -7.62 -17.12
C PRO A 88 7.89 -8.22 -15.75
N GLU A 89 8.18 -7.48 -14.71
CA GLU A 89 7.87 -7.79 -13.31
C GLU A 89 6.66 -6.95 -12.83
N VAL A 90 5.97 -7.43 -11.81
CA VAL A 90 4.89 -6.70 -11.14
C VAL A 90 5.48 -5.73 -10.12
N MET A 91 6.42 -6.19 -9.33
CA MET A 91 7.15 -5.37 -8.36
C MET A 91 8.24 -4.57 -9.08
N LYS A 92 8.25 -3.27 -8.85
CA LYS A 92 9.25 -2.36 -9.42
C LYS A 92 10.10 -1.77 -8.31
N LEU A 93 11.41 -1.89 -8.45
CA LEU A 93 12.36 -1.44 -7.43
C LEU A 93 12.21 0.06 -7.12
N ASN A 94 11.89 0.89 -8.11
CA ASN A 94 11.65 2.32 -7.90
C ASN A 94 10.48 2.60 -6.93
N TYR A 95 9.44 1.75 -6.87
CA TYR A 95 8.39 1.91 -5.88
C TYR A 95 8.89 1.67 -4.45
N THR A 96 9.81 0.73 -4.29
CA THR A 96 10.48 0.50 -2.99
C THR A 96 11.31 1.70 -2.59
N GLU A 97 12.07 2.28 -3.52
CA GLU A 97 12.86 3.50 -3.28
C GLU A 97 11.95 4.68 -2.88
N ASP A 98 10.85 4.91 -3.60
CA ASP A 98 9.87 5.96 -3.29
C ASP A 98 9.29 5.80 -1.89
N VAL A 99 8.90 4.58 -1.51
CA VAL A 99 8.39 4.27 -0.17
C VAL A 99 9.45 4.53 0.90
N MET A 100 10.69 4.12 0.68
CA MET A 100 11.80 4.36 1.62
C MET A 100 12.09 5.85 1.79
N HIS A 101 12.03 6.64 0.71
CA HIS A 101 12.14 8.10 0.78
C HIS A 101 11.01 8.71 1.60
N MET A 102 9.76 8.34 1.33
CA MET A 102 8.61 8.82 2.10
C MET A 102 8.75 8.48 3.59
N MET A 103 9.08 7.25 3.92
CA MET A 103 9.28 6.83 5.32
C MET A 103 10.39 7.60 6.02
N THR A 104 11.49 7.89 5.32
CA THR A 104 12.60 8.69 5.84
C THR A 104 12.16 10.12 6.15
N GLU A 105 11.40 10.76 5.25
CA GLU A 105 10.90 12.12 5.47
C GLU A 105 9.88 12.19 6.61
N ILE A 106 8.98 11.20 6.71
CA ILE A 106 8.03 11.09 7.81
C ILE A 106 8.78 10.96 9.15
N ARG A 107 9.77 10.09 9.21
CA ARG A 107 10.59 9.88 10.40
C ARG A 107 11.32 11.15 10.83
N LYS A 108 11.88 11.90 9.90
CA LYS A 108 12.50 13.22 10.17
C LYS A 108 11.50 14.21 10.76
N GLN A 109 10.30 14.28 10.21
CA GLN A 109 9.24 15.17 10.74
C GLN A 109 8.84 14.81 12.17
N TRP A 110 8.88 13.54 12.53
CA TRP A 110 8.61 13.08 13.90
C TRP A 110 9.79 13.26 14.85
N GLY A 111 10.97 13.63 14.34
CA GLY A 111 12.19 13.72 15.13
C GLY A 111 12.67 12.35 15.65
N LEU A 112 12.29 11.28 14.95
CA LEU A 112 12.67 9.91 15.32
C LEU A 112 14.06 9.59 14.75
N ILE A 113 15.05 9.52 15.63
CA ILE A 113 16.42 9.13 15.35
C ILE A 113 16.67 7.78 16.01
N TYR A 114 17.24 6.84 15.28
CA TYR A 114 17.65 5.57 15.87
C TYR A 114 19.02 5.70 16.54
N PRO A 115 19.28 4.94 17.61
CA PRO A 115 20.55 5.03 18.34
C PRO A 115 21.79 4.80 17.47
N GLU A 116 21.66 4.05 16.38
CA GLU A 116 22.75 3.77 15.44
C GLU A 116 23.06 4.94 14.49
N GLU A 117 22.24 6.00 14.51
CA GLU A 117 22.35 7.18 13.65
C GLU A 117 22.84 8.42 14.42
N GLU A 118 23.12 8.30 15.74
CA GLU A 118 23.65 9.37 16.60
C GLU A 118 25.18 9.58 16.46
#